data_5c719821c4952b590c5ef9a202ee8188
#
_entry.id   5c719821c4952b590c5ef9a202ee8188
#
_cell.length_a   1.000
_cell.length_b   1.000
_cell.length_c   1.000
_cell.angle_alpha   90.00
_cell.angle_beta   90.00
_cell.angle_gamma   90.00
#
_symmetry.space_group_name_H-M   'P 1'
#
loop_
_entity.id
_entity.type
_entity.pdbx_description
1 polymer ?
#
loop_
_entity_poly.entity_id
_entity_poly.type
_entity_poly.pdbx_seq_one_letter_code
_entity_poly.pdbx_strand_id
1 'polypeptide(L)'
;MELKEMLEWCDILSVHSPLNERTRGLVGREELKVMKPTSLVINVARGGIIDEAALAEALDNGWVAAAALDVFSVEPLRESPLYNIKDRYRLLASPHNAWSAAEAIDRLIECVANNIRTWQEVQ
;
A
#
# COMPACT_ATOMS: atom_id res chain seq x y z
N MET A 1 11.41 -17.55 -4.99
CA MET A 1 12.06 -16.22 -5.09
C MET A 1 11.90 -15.53 -3.75
N GLU A 2 12.98 -15.12 -3.16
CA GLU A 2 12.96 -14.34 -1.92
C GLU A 2 12.48 -12.90 -2.20
N LEU A 3 11.94 -12.23 -1.18
CA LEU A 3 11.42 -10.87 -1.32
C LEU A 3 12.46 -9.91 -1.90
N LYS A 4 13.67 -9.94 -1.37
CA LYS A 4 14.75 -9.05 -1.80
C LYS A 4 15.12 -9.25 -3.26
N GLU A 5 15.23 -10.49 -3.70
CA GLU A 5 15.49 -10.85 -5.09
C GLU A 5 14.38 -10.31 -6.02
N MET A 6 13.11 -10.43 -5.62
CA MET A 6 11.99 -9.87 -6.37
C MET A 6 12.09 -8.34 -6.48
N LEU A 7 12.44 -7.65 -5.39
CA LEU A 7 12.54 -6.19 -5.34
C LEU A 7 13.65 -5.63 -6.22
N GLU A 8 14.75 -6.34 -6.36
CA GLU A 8 15.85 -5.96 -7.27
C GLU A 8 15.44 -5.94 -8.76
N TRP A 9 14.44 -6.76 -9.11
CA TRP A 9 14.00 -6.93 -10.50
C TRP A 9 12.73 -6.14 -10.85
N CYS A 10 11.85 -5.87 -9.88
CA CYS A 10 10.56 -5.27 -10.18
C CYS A 10 10.70 -3.78 -10.56
N ASP A 11 9.87 -3.35 -11.52
CA ASP A 11 9.71 -1.95 -11.88
C ASP A 11 8.55 -1.30 -11.09
N ILE A 12 7.59 -2.12 -10.66
CA ILE A 12 6.45 -1.69 -9.85
C ILE A 12 6.26 -2.69 -8.71
N LEU A 13 6.34 -2.21 -7.49
CA LEU A 13 5.92 -2.94 -6.30
C LEU A 13 4.49 -2.54 -5.94
N SER A 14 3.55 -3.48 -6.01
CA SER A 14 2.16 -3.27 -5.57
C SER A 14 1.84 -4.19 -4.39
N VAL A 15 1.50 -3.59 -3.25
CA VAL A 15 1.21 -4.32 -2.01
C VAL A 15 -0.26 -4.72 -1.95
N HIS A 16 -0.54 -6.02 -1.76
CA HIS A 16 -1.87 -6.62 -1.65
C HIS A 16 -2.03 -7.57 -0.46
N SER A 17 -1.07 -7.59 0.47
CA SER A 17 -1.08 -8.46 1.64
C SER A 17 -1.88 -7.85 2.81
N PRO A 18 -2.47 -8.68 3.70
CA PRO A 18 -3.05 -8.19 4.95
C PRO A 18 -1.94 -7.73 5.91
N LEU A 19 -2.27 -6.79 6.80
CA LEU A 19 -1.37 -6.40 7.88
C LEU A 19 -1.45 -7.42 9.03
N ASN A 20 -0.32 -8.00 9.37
CA ASN A 20 -0.14 -8.89 10.51
C ASN A 20 1.32 -8.80 11.01
N GLU A 21 1.69 -9.60 12.00
CA GLU A 21 3.05 -9.58 12.57
C GLU A 21 4.16 -9.83 11.54
N ARG A 22 3.89 -10.64 10.51
CA ARG A 22 4.87 -10.99 9.46
C ARG A 22 4.98 -9.92 8.37
N THR A 23 3.93 -9.13 8.17
CA THR A 23 3.86 -8.13 7.09
C THR A 23 4.04 -6.71 7.59
N ARG A 24 4.05 -6.48 8.90
CA ARG A 24 4.34 -5.18 9.49
C ARG A 24 5.79 -4.79 9.22
N GLY A 25 5.99 -3.64 8.57
CA GLY A 25 7.31 -3.15 8.19
C GLY A 25 8.04 -4.06 7.19
N LEU A 26 7.30 -4.89 6.46
CA LEU A 26 7.87 -5.84 5.48
C LEU A 26 8.71 -5.13 4.42
N VAL A 27 8.29 -3.94 4.02
CA VAL A 27 9.04 -3.09 3.08
C VAL A 27 9.63 -1.93 3.88
N GLY A 28 10.82 -2.14 4.36
CA GLY A 28 11.59 -1.17 5.12
C GLY A 28 12.73 -0.57 4.31
N ARG A 29 13.68 0.01 5.02
CA ARG A 29 14.82 0.72 4.44
C ARG A 29 15.68 -0.16 3.53
N GLU A 30 15.98 -1.37 3.96
CA GLU A 30 16.86 -2.27 3.21
C GLU A 30 16.17 -2.83 1.95
N GLU A 31 14.85 -3.03 2.01
CA GLU A 31 14.02 -3.43 0.89
C GLU A 31 13.93 -2.31 -0.16
N LEU A 32 13.73 -1.07 0.28
CA LEU A 32 13.64 0.08 -0.63
C LEU A 32 14.96 0.42 -1.31
N LYS A 33 16.09 0.18 -0.62
CA LYS A 33 17.42 0.44 -1.17
C LYS A 33 17.83 -0.49 -2.32
N VAL A 34 17.31 -1.72 -2.35
CA VAL A 34 17.67 -2.68 -3.40
C VAL A 34 16.79 -2.55 -4.63
N MET A 35 15.71 -1.76 -4.55
CA MET A 35 14.86 -1.47 -5.70
C MET A 35 15.57 -0.59 -6.74
N LYS A 36 15.09 -0.62 -7.96
CA LYS A 36 15.61 0.24 -9.02
C LYS A 36 15.24 1.71 -8.75
N PRO A 37 16.13 2.67 -9.02
CA PRO A 37 15.82 4.10 -8.89
C PRO A 37 14.64 4.57 -9.75
N THR A 38 14.23 3.78 -10.73
CA THR A 38 13.07 4.01 -11.60
C THR A 38 11.79 3.34 -11.12
N SER A 39 11.86 2.55 -10.03
CA SER A 39 10.72 1.77 -9.54
C SER A 39 9.64 2.65 -8.92
N LEU A 40 8.39 2.17 -9.03
CA LEU A 40 7.23 2.73 -8.36
C LEU A 40 6.78 1.84 -7.20
N VAL A 41 6.39 2.46 -6.09
CA VAL A 41 5.88 1.75 -4.90
C VAL A 41 4.42 2.10 -4.70
N ILE A 42 3.53 1.08 -4.68
CA ILE A 42 2.07 1.27 -4.56
C ILE A 42 1.56 0.49 -3.35
N ASN A 43 0.83 1.15 -2.47
CA ASN A 43 0.15 0.48 -1.36
C ASN A 43 -1.32 0.90 -1.28
N VAL A 44 -2.20 -0.03 -1.67
CA VAL A 44 -3.66 0.06 -1.55
C VAL A 44 -4.22 -1.02 -0.60
N ALA A 45 -3.33 -1.70 0.15
CA ALA A 45 -3.71 -2.80 1.03
C ALA A 45 -3.93 -2.34 2.46
N ARG A 46 -2.86 -2.12 3.22
CA ARG A 46 -2.92 -1.62 4.63
C ARG A 46 -1.68 -0.78 4.94
N GLY A 47 -1.88 0.28 5.72
CA GLY A 47 -0.79 1.04 6.32
C GLY A 47 0.05 0.19 7.27
N GLY A 48 1.31 0.57 7.46
CA GLY A 48 2.25 -0.16 8.31
C GLY A 48 2.91 -1.39 7.67
N ILE A 49 2.55 -1.77 6.43
CA ILE A 49 3.29 -2.79 5.67
C ILE A 49 4.56 -2.16 5.10
N ILE A 50 4.46 -0.95 4.58
CA ILE A 50 5.61 -0.15 4.20
C ILE A 50 5.95 0.78 5.38
N ASP A 51 7.20 0.85 5.74
CA ASP A 51 7.70 1.82 6.71
C ASP A 51 7.70 3.23 6.07
N GLU A 52 6.84 4.12 6.57
CA GLU A 52 6.66 5.47 6.01
C GLU A 52 7.91 6.34 6.16
N ALA A 53 8.69 6.16 7.23
CA ALA A 53 9.93 6.90 7.43
C ALA A 53 11.01 6.44 6.44
N ALA A 54 11.11 5.13 6.25
CA ALA A 54 12.00 4.56 5.24
C ALA A 54 11.61 4.96 3.82
N LEU A 55 10.29 5.01 3.52
CA LEU A 55 9.79 5.45 2.23
C LEU A 55 10.08 6.94 1.97
N ALA A 56 9.89 7.80 2.97
CA ALA A 56 10.23 9.21 2.85
C ALA A 56 11.74 9.39 2.55
N GLU A 57 12.59 8.66 3.25
CA GLU A 57 14.04 8.65 2.99
C GLU A 57 14.36 8.12 1.58
N ALA A 58 13.67 7.06 1.13
CA ALA A 58 13.86 6.48 -0.19
C ALA A 58 13.50 7.46 -1.32
N LEU A 59 12.40 8.19 -1.16
CA LEU A 59 11.99 9.24 -2.10
C LEU A 59 13.00 10.38 -2.14
N ASP A 60 13.47 10.83 -0.98
CA ASP A 60 14.42 11.94 -0.87
C ASP A 60 15.82 11.63 -1.40
N ASN A 61 16.25 10.37 -1.29
CA ASN A 61 17.54 9.90 -1.78
C ASN A 61 17.47 9.27 -3.18
N GLY A 62 16.29 9.17 -3.79
CA GLY A 62 16.13 8.63 -5.14
C GLY A 62 16.35 7.12 -5.22
N TRP A 63 16.11 6.35 -4.14
CA TRP A 63 16.16 4.89 -4.18
C TRP A 63 15.02 4.32 -5.00
N VAL A 64 13.87 5.00 -5.01
CA VAL A 64 12.71 4.71 -5.86
C VAL A 64 12.26 5.99 -6.57
N ALA A 65 11.58 5.88 -7.70
CA ALA A 65 11.14 7.03 -8.48
C ALA A 65 9.98 7.78 -7.82
N ALA A 66 8.95 7.06 -7.41
CA ALA A 66 7.75 7.64 -6.82
C ALA A 66 6.97 6.60 -6.01
N ALA A 67 6.00 7.06 -5.21
CA ALA A 67 5.07 6.21 -4.49
C ALA A 67 3.62 6.68 -4.64
N ALA A 68 2.68 5.71 -4.57
CA ALA A 68 1.24 5.96 -4.49
C ALA A 68 0.66 5.20 -3.29
N LEU A 69 0.10 5.92 -2.33
CA LEU A 69 -0.42 5.35 -1.09
C LEU A 69 -1.89 5.75 -0.90
N ASP A 70 -2.76 4.74 -0.71
CA ASP A 70 -4.15 4.95 -0.30
C ASP A 70 -4.34 4.68 1.20
N VAL A 71 -3.34 4.12 1.86
CA VAL A 71 -3.39 3.65 3.26
C VAL A 71 -2.15 4.09 4.03
N PHE A 72 -2.33 4.39 5.33
CA PHE A 72 -1.30 4.90 6.22
C PHE A 72 -1.31 4.19 7.56
N SER A 73 -0.18 4.23 8.28
CA SER A 73 -0.02 3.58 9.58
C SER A 73 -0.97 4.17 10.63
N VAL A 74 -1.31 5.44 10.50
CA VAL A 74 -2.30 6.15 11.33
C VAL A 74 -3.29 6.86 10.41
N GLU A 75 -4.57 6.55 10.54
CA GLU A 75 -5.64 7.16 9.76
C GLU A 75 -6.69 7.82 10.69
N PRO A 76 -7.18 9.02 10.38
CA PRO A 76 -6.77 9.87 9.26
C PRO A 76 -5.33 10.37 9.39
N LEU A 77 -4.64 10.54 8.24
CA LEU A 77 -3.26 10.98 8.19
C LEU A 77 -3.15 12.42 8.72
N ARG A 78 -2.63 12.59 9.94
CA ARG A 78 -2.41 13.89 10.59
C ARG A 78 -0.94 14.26 10.64
N GLU A 79 -0.11 13.28 10.95
CA GLU A 79 1.35 13.43 11.06
C GLU A 79 2.00 12.23 10.36
N SER A 80 2.92 12.50 9.45
CA SER A 80 3.70 11.46 8.78
C SER A 80 5.01 12.05 8.30
N PRO A 81 6.12 11.28 8.33
CA PRO A 81 7.39 11.66 7.71
C PRO A 81 7.23 12.02 6.23
N LEU A 82 6.23 11.45 5.55
CA LEU A 82 5.92 11.70 4.15
C LEU A 82 5.51 13.15 3.83
N TYR A 83 5.04 13.93 4.83
CA TYR A 83 4.76 15.36 4.63
C TYR A 83 6.00 16.21 4.41
N ASN A 84 7.16 15.72 4.84
CA ASN A 84 8.42 16.46 4.85
C ASN A 84 9.35 16.07 3.69
N ILE A 85 8.91 15.25 2.74
CA ILE A 85 9.72 14.90 1.56
C ILE A 85 10.00 16.15 0.72
N LYS A 86 11.20 16.19 0.12
CA LYS A 86 11.70 17.35 -0.64
C LYS A 86 10.88 17.61 -1.90
N ASP A 87 10.53 16.54 -2.61
CA ASP A 87 9.76 16.61 -3.86
C ASP A 87 8.39 15.92 -3.69
N ARG A 88 7.35 16.73 -3.44
CA ARG A 88 5.98 16.24 -3.24
C ARG A 88 5.33 15.63 -4.48
N TYR A 89 5.84 15.92 -5.66
CA TYR A 89 5.34 15.33 -6.91
C TYR A 89 5.69 13.84 -7.05
N ARG A 90 6.59 13.35 -6.22
CA ARG A 90 6.96 11.93 -6.15
C ARG A 90 6.04 11.09 -5.26
N LEU A 91 5.07 11.70 -4.59
CA LEU A 91 4.11 11.02 -3.73
C LEU A 91 2.67 11.38 -4.14
N LEU A 92 1.90 10.36 -4.54
CA LEU A 92 0.45 10.43 -4.64
C LEU A 92 -0.16 9.84 -3.37
N ALA A 93 -0.98 10.60 -2.66
CA ALA A 93 -1.69 10.14 -1.47
C ALA A 93 -3.20 10.28 -1.67
N SER A 94 -3.97 9.26 -1.31
CA SER A 94 -5.44 9.26 -1.32
C SER A 94 -6.00 8.80 0.03
N PRO A 95 -7.23 9.20 0.40
CA PRO A 95 -7.76 9.05 1.76
C PRO A 95 -8.47 7.70 1.97
N HIS A 96 -7.80 6.57 1.70
CA HIS A 96 -8.30 5.21 1.87
C HIS A 96 -9.62 4.97 1.11
N ASN A 97 -9.64 5.35 -0.16
CA ASN A 97 -10.82 5.27 -1.02
C ASN A 97 -10.61 4.44 -2.30
N ALA A 98 -9.51 3.72 -2.44
CA ALA A 98 -9.23 2.86 -3.59
C ALA A 98 -10.25 1.71 -3.76
N TRP A 99 -11.04 1.39 -2.72
CA TRP A 99 -12.14 0.43 -2.74
C TRP A 99 -13.44 0.97 -3.35
N SER A 100 -13.55 2.28 -3.60
CA SER A 100 -14.81 2.98 -3.89
C SER A 100 -15.21 2.98 -5.38
N ALA A 101 -14.62 2.12 -6.21
CA ALA A 101 -15.09 1.91 -7.57
C ALA A 101 -16.54 1.41 -7.58
N ALA A 102 -17.39 1.95 -8.47
CA ALA A 102 -18.81 1.61 -8.52
C ALA A 102 -19.04 0.08 -8.64
N GLU A 103 -18.26 -0.57 -9.50
CA GLU A 103 -18.32 -2.02 -9.70
C GLU A 103 -17.92 -2.83 -8.45
N ALA A 104 -17.02 -2.29 -7.63
CA ALA A 104 -16.62 -2.93 -6.37
C ALA A 104 -17.72 -2.82 -5.32
N ILE A 105 -18.40 -1.67 -5.25
CA ILE A 105 -19.54 -1.43 -4.36
C ILE A 105 -20.71 -2.31 -4.74
N ASP A 106 -21.08 -2.38 -6.02
CA ASP A 106 -22.18 -3.22 -6.51
C ASP A 106 -21.92 -4.69 -6.19
N ARG A 107 -20.70 -5.17 -6.44
CA ARG A 107 -20.31 -6.55 -6.10
C ARG A 107 -20.36 -6.83 -4.60
N LEU A 108 -19.96 -5.87 -3.77
CA LEU A 108 -20.06 -6.00 -2.31
C LEU A 108 -21.51 -6.14 -1.87
N ILE A 109 -22.42 -5.31 -2.38
CA ILE A 109 -23.85 -5.35 -2.09
C ILE A 109 -24.45 -6.69 -2.47
N GLU A 110 -24.15 -7.18 -3.67
CA GLU A 110 -24.59 -8.49 -4.15
C GLU A 110 -24.08 -9.64 -3.27
N CYS A 111 -22.80 -9.62 -2.88
CA CYS A 111 -22.23 -10.63 -1.99
C CYS A 111 -22.91 -10.65 -0.62
N VAL A 112 -23.16 -9.48 -0.02
CA VAL A 112 -23.87 -9.38 1.27
C VAL A 112 -25.29 -9.91 1.15
N ALA A 113 -26.03 -9.51 0.11
CA ALA A 113 -27.39 -9.97 -0.12
C ALA A 113 -27.45 -11.50 -0.31
N ASN A 114 -26.52 -12.07 -1.06
CA ASN A 114 -26.45 -13.52 -1.27
C ASN A 114 -26.11 -14.27 0.03
N ASN A 115 -25.18 -13.76 0.84
CA ASN A 115 -24.86 -14.38 2.13
C ASN A 115 -26.06 -14.42 3.07
N ILE A 116 -26.88 -13.35 3.09
CA ILE A 116 -28.12 -13.29 3.89
C ILE A 116 -29.14 -14.31 3.39
N ARG A 117 -29.37 -14.43 2.06
CA ARG A 117 -30.28 -15.42 1.49
C ARG A 117 -29.84 -16.84 1.83
N THR A 118 -28.57 -17.16 1.59
CA THR A 118 -28.04 -18.50 1.89
C THR A 118 -28.17 -18.85 3.38
N TRP A 119 -27.95 -17.88 4.27
CA TRP A 119 -28.14 -18.10 5.70
C TRP A 119 -29.61 -18.40 6.06
N GLN A 120 -30.56 -17.70 5.44
CA GLN A 120 -32.00 -17.95 5.64
C GLN A 120 -32.45 -19.34 5.14
N GLU A 121 -31.84 -19.85 4.07
CA GLU A 121 -32.17 -21.16 3.49
C GLU A 121 -31.68 -22.34 4.35
N VAL A 122 -30.72 -22.11 5.25
CA VAL A 122 -30.12 -23.14 6.12
C VAL A 122 -30.80 -23.22 7.51
N GLN A 123 -31.70 -22.26 7.84
CA GLN A 123 -32.47 -22.26 9.07
C GLN A 123 -33.75 -23.11 8.96
#